data_a790a7be53387c3f0a7cabdabbf2a03c
#
_entry.id   a790a7be53387c3f0a7cabdabbf2a03c
#
_cell.length_a   1.000
_cell.length_b   1.000
_cell.length_c   1.000
_cell.angle_alpha   90.00
_cell.angle_beta   90.00
_cell.angle_gamma   90.00
#
_symmetry.space_group_name_H-M   'P 1'
#
loop_
_entity.id
_entity.type
_entity.pdbx_description
1 polymer ?
#
loop_
_entity_poly.entity_id
_entity_poly.type
_entity_poly.pdbx_seq_one_letter_code
_entity_poly.pdbx_strand_id
1 'polypeptide(L)'
;MTRKARFEAIVRWFEQNAPNAQSELDFLSPYQLICAVILSAQCTDKRVNMVTPALFERFPDPQTLAAATPAEVYELIKSVSYPNSKAAHLVGMAQRLISAYGGEVPSDIDELMTLPGVGRKTANVVASIVYDKPVIAVDTHVFRVSHRLGLSEGKTPEAVERDLEAHIPAQLRPVAHHWLILHGRYICTARTPRCEECALRQWCKSYSKG
;
A
#
# COMPACT_ATOMS: atom_id res chain seq x y z
N MET A 1 7.46 3.19 -29.24
CA MET A 1 6.58 2.16 -28.64
C MET A 1 5.30 2.80 -28.19
N THR A 2 4.13 2.22 -28.48
CA THR A 2 2.83 2.70 -28.00
C THR A 2 2.69 2.44 -26.49
N ARG A 3 1.81 3.21 -25.79
CA ARG A 3 1.52 3.01 -24.37
C ARG A 3 0.99 1.59 -24.10
N LYS A 4 0.09 1.10 -24.92
CA LYS A 4 -0.46 -0.26 -24.83
C LYS A 4 0.64 -1.33 -24.90
N ALA A 5 1.49 -1.28 -25.92
CA ALA A 5 2.60 -2.24 -26.07
C ALA A 5 3.59 -2.19 -24.89
N ARG A 6 3.76 -1.00 -24.29
CA ARG A 6 4.60 -0.84 -23.10
C ARG A 6 3.97 -1.50 -21.88
N PHE A 7 2.68 -1.34 -21.66
CA PHE A 7 1.96 -2.06 -20.59
C PHE A 7 2.10 -3.57 -20.75
N GLU A 8 1.80 -4.09 -21.92
CA GLU A 8 1.88 -5.54 -22.22
C GLU A 8 3.28 -6.10 -21.94
N ALA A 9 4.32 -5.41 -22.37
CA ALA A 9 5.70 -5.86 -22.17
C ALA A 9 6.12 -5.82 -20.67
N ILE A 10 5.78 -4.75 -19.96
CA ILE A 10 6.14 -4.57 -18.54
C ILE A 10 5.35 -5.53 -17.66
N VAL A 11 4.04 -5.67 -17.87
CA VAL A 11 3.21 -6.61 -17.09
C VAL A 11 3.70 -8.03 -17.29
N ARG A 12 3.92 -8.47 -18.53
CA ARG A 12 4.47 -9.80 -18.84
C ARG A 12 5.81 -10.04 -18.16
N TRP A 13 6.68 -9.04 -18.15
CA TRP A 13 7.97 -9.17 -17.47
C TRP A 13 7.79 -9.40 -15.96
N PHE A 14 6.92 -8.64 -15.30
CA PHE A 14 6.66 -8.81 -13.87
C PHE A 14 5.99 -10.14 -13.55
N GLU A 15 5.02 -10.61 -14.36
CA GLU A 15 4.42 -11.94 -14.20
C GLU A 15 5.46 -13.06 -14.22
N GLN A 16 6.45 -12.94 -15.09
CA GLN A 16 7.50 -13.95 -15.23
C GLN A 16 8.58 -13.86 -14.14
N ASN A 17 8.91 -12.67 -13.65
CA ASN A 17 10.08 -12.44 -12.80
C ASN A 17 9.74 -12.10 -11.34
N ALA A 18 8.50 -11.73 -11.04
CA ALA A 18 8.04 -11.38 -9.70
C ALA A 18 6.59 -11.84 -9.43
N PRO A 19 6.18 -13.07 -9.77
CA PRO A 19 4.78 -13.51 -9.69
C PRO A 19 4.22 -13.43 -8.26
N ASN A 20 5.06 -13.57 -7.24
CA ASN A 20 4.69 -13.62 -5.83
C ASN A 20 5.05 -12.33 -5.07
N ALA A 21 5.11 -11.18 -5.76
CA ALA A 21 5.36 -9.91 -5.09
C ALA A 21 4.24 -9.60 -4.07
N GLN A 22 4.62 -9.22 -2.87
CA GLN A 22 3.69 -9.00 -1.76
C GLN A 22 4.13 -7.83 -0.87
N SER A 23 3.28 -7.48 0.10
CA SER A 23 3.60 -6.47 1.11
C SER A 23 4.82 -6.87 1.93
N GLU A 24 5.62 -5.87 2.33
CA GLU A 24 6.72 -6.03 3.29
C GLU A 24 6.27 -5.78 4.75
N LEU A 25 4.98 -5.48 4.96
CA LEU A 25 4.39 -5.40 6.30
C LEU A 25 4.09 -6.80 6.84
N ASP A 26 4.40 -7.03 8.12
CA ASP A 26 4.11 -8.27 8.83
C ASP A 26 2.71 -8.20 9.46
N PHE A 27 1.85 -9.18 9.13
CA PHE A 27 0.49 -9.30 9.68
C PHE A 27 -0.02 -10.74 9.56
N LEU A 28 -0.94 -11.12 10.45
CA LEU A 28 -1.57 -12.44 10.49
C LEU A 28 -3.10 -12.38 10.30
N SER A 29 -3.68 -11.18 10.30
CA SER A 29 -5.14 -11.01 10.16
C SER A 29 -5.47 -9.70 9.44
N PRO A 30 -6.71 -9.53 8.92
CA PRO A 30 -7.19 -8.26 8.37
C PRO A 30 -7.06 -7.09 9.35
N TYR A 31 -7.35 -7.33 10.64
CA TYR A 31 -7.20 -6.34 11.70
C TYR A 31 -5.73 -5.89 11.86
N GLN A 32 -4.80 -6.84 11.88
CA GLN A 32 -3.37 -6.51 11.96
C GLN A 32 -2.89 -5.76 10.72
N LEU A 33 -3.36 -6.15 9.54
CA LEU A 33 -3.02 -5.44 8.31
C LEU A 33 -3.48 -3.99 8.33
N ILE A 34 -4.75 -3.71 8.67
CA ILE A 34 -5.24 -2.33 8.66
C ILE A 34 -4.50 -1.46 9.68
N CYS A 35 -4.18 -2.00 10.86
CA CYS A 35 -3.32 -1.32 11.84
C CYS A 35 -1.94 -1.01 11.24
N ALA A 36 -1.27 -1.99 10.64
CA ALA A 36 0.04 -1.82 10.05
C ALA A 36 0.03 -0.81 8.89
N VAL A 37 -1.00 -0.81 8.04
CA VAL A 37 -1.13 0.15 6.93
C VAL A 37 -1.38 1.58 7.45
N ILE A 38 -2.18 1.77 8.50
CA ILE A 38 -2.34 3.09 9.15
C ILE A 38 -0.98 3.57 9.70
N LEU A 39 -0.22 2.68 10.33
CA LEU A 39 1.10 3.01 10.86
C LEU A 39 2.13 3.30 9.76
N SER A 40 2.00 2.73 8.57
CA SER A 40 2.94 2.91 7.46
C SER A 40 2.85 4.28 6.78
N ALA A 41 1.83 5.07 7.05
CA ALA A 41 1.72 6.43 6.50
C ALA A 41 2.94 7.28 6.89
N GLN A 42 3.72 7.70 5.90
CA GLN A 42 5.00 8.43 6.06
C GLN A 42 6.00 7.73 7.02
N CYS A 43 5.96 6.41 7.09
CA CYS A 43 6.86 5.59 7.89
C CYS A 43 7.33 4.38 7.06
N THR A 44 8.54 3.89 7.33
CA THR A 44 9.03 2.70 6.63
C THR A 44 8.38 1.43 7.17
N ASP A 45 8.13 0.44 6.31
CA ASP A 45 7.56 -0.85 6.71
C ASP A 45 8.45 -1.52 7.77
N LYS A 46 9.80 -1.41 7.63
CA LYS A 46 10.75 -1.89 8.64
C LYS A 46 10.47 -1.30 10.03
N ARG A 47 10.19 0.01 10.13
CA ARG A 47 9.88 0.66 11.41
C ARG A 47 8.53 0.20 11.94
N VAL A 48 7.54 0.03 11.07
CA VAL A 48 6.22 -0.51 11.46
C VAL A 48 6.37 -1.92 12.02
N ASN A 49 7.07 -2.81 11.32
CA ASN A 49 7.30 -4.19 11.75
C ASN A 49 8.10 -4.31 13.07
N MET A 50 8.83 -3.25 13.47
CA MET A 50 9.51 -3.20 14.79
C MET A 50 8.54 -2.91 15.95
N VAL A 51 7.43 -2.22 15.71
CA VAL A 51 6.49 -1.81 16.78
C VAL A 51 5.24 -2.68 16.84
N THR A 52 4.83 -3.27 15.72
CA THR A 52 3.59 -4.06 15.64
C THR A 52 3.57 -5.32 16.50
N PRO A 53 4.69 -6.06 16.74
CA PRO A 53 4.64 -7.21 17.65
C PRO A 53 4.16 -6.86 19.06
N ALA A 54 4.73 -5.83 19.69
CA ALA A 54 4.31 -5.38 21.01
C ALA A 54 2.88 -4.80 21.00
N LEU A 55 2.49 -4.12 19.91
CA LEU A 55 1.13 -3.62 19.74
C LEU A 55 0.12 -4.76 19.70
N PHE A 56 0.37 -5.83 18.91
CA PHE A 56 -0.54 -6.95 18.76
C PHE A 56 -0.50 -7.93 19.93
N GLU A 57 0.59 -7.99 20.68
CA GLU A 57 0.63 -8.70 21.96
C GLU A 57 -0.29 -8.03 22.99
N ARG A 58 -0.26 -6.70 23.08
CA ARG A 58 -1.08 -5.93 24.03
C ARG A 58 -2.53 -5.79 23.58
N PHE A 59 -2.79 -5.67 22.28
CA PHE A 59 -4.09 -5.48 21.66
C PHE A 59 -4.29 -6.46 20.50
N PRO A 60 -4.58 -7.74 20.80
CA PRO A 60 -4.64 -8.82 19.79
C PRO A 60 -5.84 -8.72 18.84
N ASP A 61 -6.87 -7.99 19.22
CA ASP A 61 -8.13 -7.87 18.50
C ASP A 61 -8.72 -6.45 18.57
N PRO A 62 -9.73 -6.14 17.73
CA PRO A 62 -10.40 -4.85 17.76
C PRO A 62 -11.02 -4.49 19.09
N GLN A 63 -11.50 -5.48 19.86
CA GLN A 63 -12.18 -5.30 21.16
C GLN A 63 -11.21 -4.70 22.19
N THR A 64 -10.04 -5.30 22.30
CA THR A 64 -9.02 -4.83 23.25
C THR A 64 -8.46 -3.47 22.85
N LEU A 65 -8.28 -3.20 21.57
CA LEU A 65 -7.81 -1.90 21.07
C LEU A 65 -8.88 -0.80 21.23
N ALA A 66 -10.16 -1.13 21.01
CA ALA A 66 -11.26 -0.17 21.18
C ALA A 66 -11.44 0.30 22.63
N ALA A 67 -11.06 -0.55 23.58
CA ALA A 67 -11.09 -0.23 25.01
C ALA A 67 -9.86 0.54 25.51
N ALA A 68 -8.82 0.63 24.69
CA ALA A 68 -7.57 1.33 25.05
C ALA A 68 -7.72 2.85 24.95
N THR A 69 -6.86 3.54 25.68
CA THR A 69 -6.66 4.98 25.51
C THR A 69 -5.60 5.26 24.41
N PRO A 70 -5.69 6.38 23.69
CA PRO A 70 -4.62 6.78 22.76
C PRO A 70 -3.24 6.88 23.42
N ALA A 71 -3.16 7.21 24.72
CA ALA A 71 -1.90 7.29 25.46
C ALA A 71 -1.24 5.92 25.63
N GLU A 72 -1.99 4.86 25.92
CA GLU A 72 -1.48 3.49 26.00
C GLU A 72 -0.94 3.01 24.65
N VAL A 73 -1.67 3.28 23.57
CA VAL A 73 -1.23 2.93 22.20
C VAL A 73 0.02 3.73 21.81
N TYR A 74 0.06 5.03 22.14
CA TYR A 74 1.21 5.90 21.87
C TYR A 74 2.52 5.32 22.42
N GLU A 75 2.53 4.83 23.65
CA GLU A 75 3.74 4.27 24.27
C GLU A 75 4.35 3.12 23.45
N LEU A 76 3.53 2.34 22.77
CA LEU A 76 3.98 1.23 21.94
C LEU A 76 4.45 1.67 20.55
N ILE A 77 3.92 2.78 20.02
CA ILE A 77 4.19 3.22 18.65
C ILE A 77 4.98 4.53 18.55
N LYS A 78 5.49 5.07 19.66
CA LYS A 78 6.14 6.40 19.72
C LYS A 78 7.33 6.60 18.77
N SER A 79 7.89 5.53 18.25
CA SER A 79 9.01 5.60 17.28
C SER A 79 8.57 5.70 15.81
N VAL A 80 7.27 5.61 15.49
CA VAL A 80 6.76 5.86 14.14
C VAL A 80 6.52 7.35 13.91
N SER A 81 6.38 7.75 12.66
CA SER A 81 6.02 9.15 12.31
C SER A 81 4.62 9.48 12.81
N TYR A 82 4.42 10.67 13.37
CA TYR A 82 3.11 11.16 13.84
C TYR A 82 2.39 10.24 14.84
N PRO A 83 3.05 9.78 15.90
CA PRO A 83 2.52 8.72 16.76
C PRO A 83 1.24 9.14 17.51
N ASN A 84 1.08 10.40 17.92
CA ASN A 84 -0.13 10.89 18.59
C ASN A 84 -1.38 10.73 17.71
N SER A 85 -1.29 11.19 16.47
CA SER A 85 -2.39 11.09 15.49
C SER A 85 -2.72 9.64 15.18
N LYS A 86 -1.69 8.80 14.98
CA LYS A 86 -1.86 7.38 14.67
C LYS A 86 -2.44 6.59 15.84
N ALA A 87 -2.05 6.90 17.09
CA ALA A 87 -2.64 6.29 18.28
C ALA A 87 -4.14 6.58 18.35
N ALA A 88 -4.53 7.84 18.17
CA ALA A 88 -5.94 8.23 18.13
C ALA A 88 -6.71 7.54 16.98
N HIS A 89 -6.10 7.46 15.79
CA HIS A 89 -6.69 6.77 14.65
C HIS A 89 -6.88 5.27 14.90
N LEU A 90 -5.90 4.59 15.47
CA LEU A 90 -5.99 3.15 15.77
C LEU A 90 -7.12 2.86 16.76
N VAL A 91 -7.22 3.61 17.86
CA VAL A 91 -8.32 3.45 18.82
C VAL A 91 -9.66 3.75 18.17
N GLY A 92 -9.79 4.89 17.49
CA GLY A 92 -11.04 5.27 16.80
C GLY A 92 -11.43 4.29 15.70
N MET A 93 -10.48 3.75 14.95
CA MET A 93 -10.70 2.71 13.95
C MET A 93 -11.28 1.46 14.60
N ALA A 94 -10.68 0.97 15.70
CA ALA A 94 -11.17 -0.20 16.43
C ALA A 94 -12.58 0.03 17.01
N GLN A 95 -12.86 1.19 17.60
CA GLN A 95 -14.19 1.57 18.07
C GLN A 95 -15.22 1.57 16.93
N ARG A 96 -14.84 2.07 15.75
CA ARG A 96 -15.71 2.06 14.58
C ARG A 96 -15.95 0.65 14.04
N LEU A 97 -14.91 -0.22 14.02
CA LEU A 97 -15.08 -1.62 13.67
C LEU A 97 -16.11 -2.30 14.57
N ILE A 98 -16.02 -2.12 15.90
CA ILE A 98 -16.97 -2.72 16.85
C ILE A 98 -18.39 -2.17 16.61
N SER A 99 -18.55 -0.85 16.56
CA SER A 99 -19.86 -0.21 16.54
C SER A 99 -20.63 -0.37 15.23
N ALA A 100 -19.92 -0.45 14.09
CA ALA A 100 -20.54 -0.46 12.77
C ALA A 100 -20.39 -1.79 12.02
N TYR A 101 -19.37 -2.58 12.33
CA TYR A 101 -18.99 -3.76 11.54
C TYR A 101 -18.81 -5.03 12.40
N GLY A 102 -19.30 -5.05 13.65
CA GLY A 102 -19.24 -6.22 14.54
C GLY A 102 -17.81 -6.68 14.90
N GLY A 103 -16.83 -5.82 14.73
CA GLY A 103 -15.40 -6.12 14.95
C GLY A 103 -14.68 -6.64 13.72
N GLU A 104 -15.35 -6.80 12.59
CA GLU A 104 -14.75 -7.27 11.34
C GLU A 104 -14.29 -6.10 10.47
N VAL A 105 -13.23 -6.31 9.71
CA VAL A 105 -12.76 -5.33 8.72
C VAL A 105 -13.66 -5.43 7.49
N PRO A 106 -14.35 -4.34 7.05
CA PRO A 106 -15.24 -4.41 5.90
C PRO A 106 -14.47 -4.63 4.60
N SER A 107 -15.12 -5.24 3.61
CA SER A 107 -14.53 -5.49 2.29
C SER A 107 -14.82 -4.39 1.27
N ASP A 108 -15.79 -3.53 1.55
CA ASP A 108 -16.15 -2.41 0.68
C ASP A 108 -15.22 -1.23 0.91
N ILE A 109 -14.79 -0.58 -0.19
CA ILE A 109 -13.81 0.52 -0.13
C ILE A 109 -14.41 1.77 0.52
N ASP A 110 -15.67 2.07 0.27
CA ASP A 110 -16.32 3.24 0.85
C ASP A 110 -16.57 3.01 2.35
N GLU A 111 -16.89 1.80 2.76
CA GLU A 111 -16.96 1.42 4.18
C GLU A 111 -15.60 1.50 4.87
N LEU A 112 -14.54 0.98 4.24
CA LEU A 112 -13.16 1.11 4.75
C LEU A 112 -12.78 2.58 4.95
N MET A 113 -13.16 3.47 4.04
CA MET A 113 -12.89 4.90 4.14
C MET A 113 -13.66 5.62 5.26
N THR A 114 -14.66 4.99 5.87
CA THR A 114 -15.33 5.51 7.07
C THR A 114 -14.52 5.32 8.34
N LEU A 115 -13.46 4.49 8.29
CA LEU A 115 -12.62 4.18 9.44
C LEU A 115 -11.60 5.30 9.68
N PRO A 116 -11.44 5.77 10.93
CA PRO A 116 -10.41 6.76 11.27
C PRO A 116 -9.00 6.36 10.82
N GLY A 117 -8.30 7.26 10.15
CA GLY A 117 -6.96 7.02 9.61
C GLY A 117 -6.91 6.26 8.28
N VAL A 118 -8.06 5.90 7.71
CA VAL A 118 -8.16 5.17 6.45
C VAL A 118 -8.62 6.11 5.34
N GLY A 119 -7.69 6.52 4.50
CA GLY A 119 -7.98 7.21 3.23
C GLY A 119 -8.07 6.22 2.07
N ARG A 120 -8.39 6.71 0.86
CA ARG A 120 -8.55 5.89 -0.36
C ARG A 120 -7.36 4.95 -0.61
N LYS A 121 -6.13 5.44 -0.49
CA LYS A 121 -4.92 4.61 -0.67
C LYS A 121 -4.89 3.43 0.33
N THR A 122 -5.17 3.70 1.61
CA THR A 122 -5.20 2.66 2.65
C THR A 122 -6.34 1.66 2.41
N ALA A 123 -7.53 2.14 2.05
CA ALA A 123 -8.67 1.30 1.72
C ALA A 123 -8.36 0.37 0.53
N ASN A 124 -7.77 0.88 -0.54
CA ASN A 124 -7.36 0.08 -1.69
C ASN A 124 -6.32 -0.99 -1.31
N VAL A 125 -5.33 -0.66 -0.47
CA VAL A 125 -4.33 -1.63 0.00
C VAL A 125 -5.00 -2.77 0.78
N VAL A 126 -5.87 -2.44 1.74
CA VAL A 126 -6.57 -3.43 2.56
C VAL A 126 -7.51 -4.28 1.70
N ALA A 127 -8.32 -3.65 0.85
CA ALA A 127 -9.26 -4.34 -0.03
C ALA A 127 -8.54 -5.29 -1.01
N SER A 128 -7.41 -4.87 -1.55
CA SER A 128 -6.60 -5.67 -2.47
C SER A 128 -5.95 -6.87 -1.78
N ILE A 129 -5.32 -6.66 -0.61
CA ILE A 129 -4.55 -7.72 0.06
C ILE A 129 -5.45 -8.74 0.77
N VAL A 130 -6.54 -8.28 1.42
CA VAL A 130 -7.40 -9.15 2.24
C VAL A 130 -8.49 -9.81 1.42
N TYR A 131 -9.04 -9.09 0.44
CA TYR A 131 -10.26 -9.48 -0.27
C TYR A 131 -10.05 -9.67 -1.77
N ASP A 132 -8.80 -9.66 -2.25
CA ASP A 132 -8.44 -9.79 -3.67
C ASP A 132 -9.22 -8.83 -4.59
N LYS A 133 -9.63 -7.66 -4.05
CA LYS A 133 -10.32 -6.67 -4.88
C LYS A 133 -9.40 -6.19 -5.99
N PRO A 134 -9.89 -6.09 -7.23
CA PRO A 134 -9.07 -5.77 -8.40
C PRO A 134 -8.78 -4.27 -8.50
N VAL A 135 -8.19 -3.69 -7.46
CA VAL A 135 -7.82 -2.28 -7.35
C VAL A 135 -6.32 -2.10 -7.19
N ILE A 136 -5.82 -0.92 -7.51
CA ILE A 136 -4.41 -0.56 -7.38
C ILE A 136 -4.30 0.68 -6.50
N ALA A 137 -3.65 0.54 -5.35
CA ALA A 137 -3.34 1.69 -4.52
C ALA A 137 -2.16 2.49 -5.13
N VAL A 138 -2.33 3.80 -5.30
CA VAL A 138 -1.29 4.66 -5.85
C VAL A 138 -0.65 5.46 -4.73
N ASP A 139 0.57 5.06 -4.35
CA ASP A 139 1.43 5.81 -3.45
C ASP A 139 2.48 6.61 -4.24
N THR A 140 3.41 7.26 -3.54
CA THR A 140 4.48 8.05 -4.17
C THR A 140 5.43 7.20 -5.03
N HIS A 141 5.62 5.92 -4.71
CA HIS A 141 6.42 5.00 -5.52
C HIS A 141 5.70 4.61 -6.79
N VAL A 142 4.46 4.12 -6.67
CA VAL A 142 3.60 3.76 -7.81
C VAL A 142 3.43 4.95 -8.74
N PHE A 143 3.12 6.14 -8.19
CA PHE A 143 2.98 7.36 -8.96
C PHE A 143 4.25 7.68 -9.78
N ARG A 144 5.40 7.74 -9.13
CA ARG A 144 6.68 8.03 -9.79
C ARG A 144 7.07 6.98 -10.83
N VAL A 145 6.96 5.71 -10.49
CA VAL A 145 7.33 4.60 -11.38
C VAL A 145 6.45 4.60 -12.63
N SER A 146 5.14 4.77 -12.45
CA SER A 146 4.18 4.81 -13.56
C SER A 146 4.49 5.93 -14.55
N HIS A 147 4.88 7.12 -14.06
CA HIS A 147 5.29 8.23 -14.92
C HIS A 147 6.61 7.94 -15.64
N ARG A 148 7.63 7.48 -14.91
CA ARG A 148 8.96 7.22 -15.50
C ARG A 148 8.91 6.10 -16.53
N LEU A 149 8.18 5.05 -16.26
CA LEU A 149 7.97 3.98 -17.22
C LEU A 149 7.10 4.43 -18.41
N GLY A 150 6.30 5.49 -18.27
CA GLY A 150 5.37 5.98 -19.30
C GLY A 150 4.08 5.15 -19.34
N LEU A 151 3.66 4.63 -18.20
CA LEU A 151 2.38 3.94 -18.02
C LEU A 151 1.24 4.94 -17.76
N SER A 152 1.53 6.07 -17.12
CA SER A 152 0.56 7.14 -16.87
C SER A 152 1.16 8.53 -17.10
N GLU A 153 0.29 9.47 -17.46
CA GLU A 153 0.55 10.92 -17.49
C GLU A 153 -0.44 11.65 -16.56
N GLY A 154 -1.18 10.90 -15.74
CA GLY A 154 -2.17 11.42 -14.81
C GLY A 154 -1.54 12.32 -13.75
N LYS A 155 -2.12 13.49 -13.51
CA LYS A 155 -1.56 14.49 -12.59
C LYS A 155 -1.92 14.23 -11.12
N THR A 156 -2.85 13.34 -10.85
CA THR A 156 -3.28 12.95 -9.49
C THR A 156 -3.17 11.45 -9.29
N PRO A 157 -3.05 10.95 -8.04
CA PRO A 157 -3.05 9.52 -7.75
C PRO A 157 -4.26 8.79 -8.36
N GLU A 158 -5.46 9.37 -8.31
CA GLU A 158 -6.68 8.78 -8.85
C GLU A 158 -6.65 8.71 -10.39
N ALA A 159 -6.00 9.66 -11.05
CA ALA A 159 -5.83 9.60 -12.51
C ALA A 159 -4.83 8.49 -12.90
N VAL A 160 -3.75 8.33 -12.11
CA VAL A 160 -2.80 7.22 -12.30
C VAL A 160 -3.46 5.88 -12.02
N GLU A 161 -4.26 5.76 -10.95
CA GLU A 161 -5.06 4.58 -10.62
C GLU A 161 -5.91 4.14 -11.81
N ARG A 162 -6.74 5.06 -12.35
CA ARG A 162 -7.58 4.77 -13.54
C ARG A 162 -6.76 4.33 -14.76
N ASP A 163 -5.63 4.99 -15.00
CA ASP A 163 -4.74 4.62 -16.11
C ASP A 163 -4.19 3.20 -15.97
N LEU A 164 -3.75 2.83 -14.77
CA LEU A 164 -3.23 1.49 -14.49
C LEU A 164 -4.33 0.43 -14.59
N GLU A 165 -5.49 0.69 -13.99
CA GLU A 165 -6.63 -0.22 -14.00
C GLU A 165 -7.21 -0.43 -15.40
N ALA A 166 -7.16 0.58 -16.27
CA ALA A 166 -7.61 0.45 -17.65
C ALA A 166 -6.74 -0.50 -18.50
N HIS A 167 -5.50 -0.74 -18.10
CA HIS A 167 -4.53 -1.48 -18.91
C HIS A 167 -3.99 -2.75 -18.24
N ILE A 168 -4.07 -2.86 -16.92
CA ILE A 168 -3.65 -4.06 -16.19
C ILE A 168 -4.87 -4.96 -15.99
N PRO A 169 -4.79 -6.25 -16.40
CA PRO A 169 -5.87 -7.21 -16.18
C PRO A 169 -6.31 -7.25 -14.71
N ALA A 170 -7.61 -7.34 -14.47
CA ALA A 170 -8.20 -7.23 -13.13
C ALA A 170 -7.55 -8.19 -12.12
N GLN A 171 -7.31 -9.45 -12.51
CA GLN A 171 -6.70 -10.47 -11.67
C GLN A 171 -5.23 -10.18 -11.30
N LEU A 172 -4.56 -9.29 -12.04
CA LEU A 172 -3.16 -8.93 -11.78
C LEU A 172 -3.01 -7.61 -11.00
N ARG A 173 -4.10 -6.86 -10.80
CA ARG A 173 -4.02 -5.55 -10.11
C ARG A 173 -3.50 -5.66 -8.68
N PRO A 174 -3.92 -6.64 -7.86
CA PRO A 174 -3.40 -6.81 -6.51
C PRO A 174 -1.87 -6.97 -6.48
N VAL A 175 -1.33 -7.86 -7.29
CA VAL A 175 0.12 -8.10 -7.34
C VAL A 175 0.86 -6.96 -8.06
N ALA A 176 0.25 -6.30 -9.04
CA ALA A 176 0.86 -5.21 -9.79
C ALA A 176 1.14 -3.98 -8.91
N HIS A 177 0.31 -3.72 -7.89
CA HIS A 177 0.60 -2.74 -6.87
C HIS A 177 1.97 -2.99 -6.22
N HIS A 178 2.24 -4.23 -5.80
CA HIS A 178 3.50 -4.61 -5.17
C HIS A 178 4.67 -4.56 -6.16
N TRP A 179 4.49 -4.97 -7.43
CA TRP A 179 5.52 -4.80 -8.46
C TRP A 179 6.02 -3.37 -8.56
N LEU A 180 5.09 -2.41 -8.65
CA LEU A 180 5.44 -1.01 -8.83
C LEU A 180 6.05 -0.39 -7.57
N ILE A 181 5.54 -0.75 -6.37
CA ILE A 181 6.12 -0.29 -5.10
C ILE A 181 7.56 -0.82 -4.94
N LEU A 182 7.77 -2.13 -5.04
CA LEU A 182 9.07 -2.75 -4.84
C LEU A 182 10.08 -2.27 -5.88
N HIS A 183 9.67 -2.17 -7.14
CA HIS A 183 10.50 -1.56 -8.19
C HIS A 183 10.88 -0.12 -7.85
N GLY A 184 9.95 0.66 -7.32
CA GLY A 184 10.17 2.04 -6.89
C GLY A 184 11.08 2.16 -5.66
N ARG A 185 11.02 1.21 -4.74
CA ARG A 185 11.88 1.18 -3.54
C ARG A 185 13.32 0.80 -3.87
N TYR A 186 13.52 -0.20 -4.71
CA TYR A 186 14.82 -0.86 -4.84
C TYR A 186 15.56 -0.54 -6.13
N ILE A 187 14.86 -0.24 -7.22
CA ILE A 187 15.45 0.01 -8.55
C ILE A 187 15.20 1.45 -8.99
N CYS A 188 13.95 1.83 -9.18
CA CYS A 188 13.58 3.17 -9.69
C CYS A 188 13.46 4.18 -8.54
N THR A 189 14.50 4.34 -7.73
CA THR A 189 14.52 5.23 -6.56
C THR A 189 14.32 6.70 -6.95
N ALA A 190 13.90 7.55 -5.99
CA ALA A 190 13.52 8.92 -6.30
C ALA A 190 14.70 9.77 -6.81
N ARG A 191 15.85 9.72 -6.12
CA ARG A 191 17.01 10.57 -6.39
C ARG A 191 18.03 9.94 -7.33
N THR A 192 18.36 8.67 -7.11
CA THR A 192 19.42 7.94 -7.82
C THR A 192 18.88 6.60 -8.33
N PRO A 193 18.06 6.58 -9.40
CA PRO A 193 17.54 5.34 -9.96
C PRO A 193 18.66 4.49 -10.56
N ARG A 194 18.60 3.17 -10.33
CA ARG A 194 19.58 2.19 -10.84
C ARG A 194 19.24 1.78 -12.28
N CYS A 195 19.29 2.73 -13.20
CA CYS A 195 18.83 2.50 -14.57
C CYS A 195 19.62 1.41 -15.31
N GLU A 196 20.93 1.30 -15.04
CA GLU A 196 21.76 0.28 -15.69
C GLU A 196 21.44 -1.15 -15.23
N GLU A 197 20.97 -1.31 -14.01
CA GLU A 197 20.51 -2.59 -13.44
C GLU A 197 19.03 -2.88 -13.75
N CYS A 198 18.30 -1.89 -14.29
CA CYS A 198 16.86 -1.98 -14.48
C CYS A 198 16.50 -2.87 -15.68
N ALA A 199 15.89 -4.01 -15.43
CA ALA A 199 15.42 -4.91 -16.47
C ALA A 199 14.32 -4.28 -17.37
N LEU A 200 13.62 -3.26 -16.87
CA LEU A 200 12.56 -2.57 -17.60
C LEU A 200 13.09 -1.42 -18.50
N ARG A 201 14.39 -1.13 -18.47
CA ARG A 201 14.98 0.04 -19.15
C ARG A 201 14.66 0.12 -20.64
N GLN A 202 14.59 -1.01 -21.33
CA GLN A 202 14.30 -1.07 -22.76
C GLN A 202 12.88 -0.57 -23.12
N TRP A 203 11.95 -0.59 -22.19
CA TRP A 203 10.58 -0.11 -22.35
C TRP A 203 10.32 1.22 -21.62
N CYS A 204 11.29 1.71 -20.85
CA CYS A 204 11.13 2.89 -20.02
C CYS A 204 11.12 4.18 -20.85
N LYS A 205 10.08 5.02 -20.64
CA LYS A 205 9.95 6.31 -21.35
C LYS A 205 11.04 7.31 -20.91
N SER A 206 11.43 7.26 -19.64
CA SER A 206 12.40 8.19 -19.07
C SER A 206 13.86 7.76 -19.24
N TYR A 207 14.12 6.55 -19.71
CA TYR A 207 15.48 6.09 -19.97
C TYR A 207 15.90 6.55 -21.37
N SER A 208 16.79 7.54 -21.41
CA SER A 208 17.52 7.89 -22.63
C SER A 208 18.83 7.13 -22.64
N LYS A 209 19.10 6.38 -23.70
CA LYS A 209 20.48 5.95 -23.98
C LYS A 209 21.27 7.22 -24.23
N GLY A 210 22.19 7.56 -23.30
CA GLY A 210 23.20 8.59 -23.55
C GLY A 210 24.04 8.25 -24.77
#